data_cfd30c73bb1818e9d3875dd43aae01b7
#
_entry.id   cfd30c73bb1818e9d3875dd43aae01b7
#
_cell.length_a   1.000
_cell.length_b   1.000
_cell.length_c   1.000
_cell.angle_alpha   90.00
_cell.angle_beta   90.00
_cell.angle_gamma   90.00
#
_symmetry.space_group_name_H-M   'P 1'
#
loop_
_entity.id
_entity.type
_entity.pdbx_description
1 polymer ?
#
loop_
_entity_poly.entity_id
_entity_poly.type
_entity_poly.pdbx_seq_one_letter_code
_entity_poly.pdbx_strand_id
1 'polypeptide(L)'
;MIQNYPKGSPARILLSSVFGPYAQDDTYGSRAINPMELYHNQVTRGQGSFSLRSFHRSWGILMIQENINAPCAVLDFPTHEVFARELTEHHYDIVGISSIIVNVGKAREMCRMVRELSPGSTIVVGGHIAAIPGIEQMLDADHIVK
;
A
#
# COMPACT_ATOMS: atom_id res chain seq x y z
N MET A 1 10.96 7.94 15.84
CA MET A 1 11.62 6.90 16.67
C MET A 1 10.93 5.59 16.36
N ILE A 2 11.62 4.65 15.73
CA ILE A 2 11.06 3.31 15.50
C ILE A 2 10.94 2.68 16.90
N GLN A 3 9.72 2.44 17.35
CA GLN A 3 9.53 1.63 18.54
C GLN A 3 10.02 0.21 18.21
N ASN A 4 11.07 -0.23 18.90
CA ASN A 4 11.58 -1.57 18.76
C ASN A 4 10.61 -2.50 19.48
N TYR A 5 9.64 -3.04 18.76
CA TYR A 5 8.77 -4.06 19.32
C TYR A 5 9.58 -5.35 19.52
N PRO A 6 9.66 -5.90 20.73
CA PRO A 6 10.34 -7.17 20.96
C PRO A 6 9.62 -8.31 20.20
N LYS A 7 10.36 -9.35 19.85
CA LYS A 7 9.76 -10.57 19.27
C LYS A 7 8.59 -11.05 20.13
N GLY A 8 7.45 -11.32 19.46
CA GLY A 8 6.21 -11.66 20.15
C GLY A 8 5.47 -10.45 20.74
N SER A 9 5.83 -9.24 20.32
CA SER A 9 5.10 -8.03 20.69
C SER A 9 3.63 -8.13 20.29
N PRO A 10 2.70 -7.62 21.14
CA PRO A 10 1.29 -7.49 20.78
C PRO A 10 1.01 -6.41 19.72
N ALA A 11 2.03 -5.78 19.16
CA ALA A 11 1.87 -4.76 18.11
C ALA A 11 1.06 -5.32 16.95
N ARG A 12 0.01 -4.60 16.56
CA ARG A 12 -0.86 -4.93 15.43
C ARG A 12 -0.42 -4.15 14.21
N ILE A 13 -0.24 -4.86 13.10
CA ILE A 13 0.30 -4.30 11.87
C ILE A 13 -0.73 -4.44 10.76
N LEU A 14 -0.97 -3.36 10.02
CA LEU A 14 -1.66 -3.39 8.73
C LEU A 14 -0.63 -3.16 7.63
N LEU A 15 -0.55 -4.07 6.68
CA LEU A 15 0.18 -3.86 5.43
C LEU A 15 -0.81 -3.65 4.29
N SER A 16 -0.62 -2.63 3.49
CA SER A 16 -1.48 -2.34 2.34
C SER A 16 -0.67 -1.99 1.11
N SER A 17 -1.10 -2.50 -0.05
CA SER A 17 -0.78 -1.87 -1.32
C SER A 17 -1.70 -0.66 -1.54
N VAL A 18 -1.42 0.14 -2.58
CA VAL A 18 -2.24 1.32 -2.86
C VAL A 18 -3.62 0.96 -3.39
N PHE A 19 -4.53 1.94 -3.40
CA PHE A 19 -5.89 1.79 -3.90
C PHE A 19 -5.97 1.21 -5.30
N GLY A 20 -6.84 0.23 -5.46
CA GLY A 20 -7.20 -0.40 -6.71
C GLY A 20 -6.02 -1.05 -7.42
N PRO A 21 -6.26 -2.07 -8.19
CA PRO A 21 -5.18 -2.78 -8.87
C PRO A 21 -4.49 -1.94 -9.96
N TYR A 22 -5.17 -0.93 -10.48
CA TYR A 22 -4.74 -0.19 -11.68
C TYR A 22 -4.82 1.31 -11.46
N ALA A 23 -3.81 2.01 -11.96
CA ALA A 23 -3.72 3.46 -11.93
C ALA A 23 -4.44 4.06 -13.15
N GLN A 24 -5.75 3.88 -13.24
CA GLN A 24 -6.55 4.45 -14.32
C GLN A 24 -7.37 5.62 -13.82
N ASP A 25 -7.26 6.74 -14.49
CA ASP A 25 -8.14 7.92 -14.39
C ASP A 25 -8.59 8.25 -12.97
N ASP A 26 -7.69 8.04 -12.01
CA ASP A 26 -8.02 8.32 -10.64
C ASP A 26 -7.79 9.80 -10.29
N THR A 27 -8.52 10.24 -9.30
CA THR A 27 -8.45 11.61 -8.78
C THR A 27 -7.12 11.95 -8.10
N TYR A 28 -6.25 10.99 -7.91
CA TYR A 28 -4.97 11.14 -7.21
C TYR A 28 -3.79 11.44 -8.13
N GLY A 29 -4.03 11.63 -9.42
CA GLY A 29 -3.02 12.00 -10.39
C GLY A 29 -2.08 10.87 -10.81
N SER A 30 -2.48 9.63 -10.62
CA SER A 30 -1.78 8.47 -11.18
C SER A 30 -1.88 8.48 -12.71
N ARG A 31 -0.94 7.81 -13.38
CA ARG A 31 -1.03 7.68 -14.84
C ARG A 31 -2.30 6.92 -15.23
N ALA A 32 -2.96 7.37 -16.27
CA ALA A 32 -4.15 6.72 -16.84
C ALA A 32 -3.89 5.26 -17.22
N ILE A 33 -2.65 4.92 -17.59
CA ILE A 33 -2.22 3.56 -17.91
C ILE A 33 -1.00 3.21 -17.06
N ASN A 34 -1.13 2.19 -16.22
CA ASN A 34 -0.01 1.61 -15.52
C ASN A 34 0.81 0.76 -16.50
N PRO A 35 2.14 0.96 -16.61
CA PRO A 35 2.98 0.15 -17.51
C PRO A 35 2.86 -1.37 -17.25
N MET A 36 2.72 -1.79 -16.01
CA MET A 36 2.52 -3.20 -15.67
C MET A 36 1.16 -3.73 -16.14
N GLU A 37 0.13 -2.93 -16.01
CA GLU A 37 -1.20 -3.26 -16.54
C GLU A 37 -1.18 -3.38 -18.06
N LEU A 38 -0.49 -2.45 -18.74
CA LEU A 38 -0.34 -2.51 -20.20
C LEU A 38 0.37 -3.79 -20.64
N TYR A 39 1.43 -4.16 -19.95
CA TYR A 39 2.15 -5.40 -20.23
C TYR A 39 1.26 -6.64 -20.06
N HIS A 40 0.56 -6.75 -18.94
CA HIS A 40 -0.35 -7.86 -18.69
C HIS A 40 -1.50 -7.89 -19.70
N ASN A 41 -2.05 -6.75 -20.08
CA ASN A 41 -3.08 -6.66 -21.10
C ASN A 41 -2.60 -7.15 -22.47
N GLN A 42 -1.36 -6.85 -22.85
CA GLN A 42 -0.80 -7.36 -24.10
C GLN A 42 -0.62 -8.88 -24.08
N VAL A 43 -0.15 -9.44 -22.97
CA VAL A 43 0.03 -10.87 -22.81
C VAL A 43 -1.28 -11.63 -22.73
N THR A 44 -2.32 -11.03 -22.13
CA THR A 44 -3.59 -11.71 -21.84
C THR A 44 -4.76 -11.25 -22.72
N ARG A 45 -4.50 -10.38 -23.68
CA ARG A 45 -5.54 -9.71 -24.48
C ARG A 45 -6.52 -10.67 -25.18
N GLY A 46 -6.07 -11.85 -25.56
CA GLY A 46 -6.92 -12.87 -26.17
C GLY A 46 -7.63 -13.81 -25.19
N GLN A 47 -7.43 -13.65 -23.89
CA GLN A 47 -7.85 -14.62 -22.88
C GLN A 47 -9.12 -14.22 -22.12
N GLY A 48 -9.71 -13.06 -22.39
CA GLY A 48 -10.98 -12.64 -21.80
C GLY A 48 -10.98 -12.67 -20.27
N SER A 49 -11.82 -13.51 -19.68
CA SER A 49 -11.94 -13.70 -18.22
C SER A 49 -10.67 -14.20 -17.54
N PHE A 50 -9.71 -14.70 -18.27
CA PHE A 50 -8.39 -15.09 -17.75
C PHE A 50 -7.36 -13.94 -17.74
N SER A 51 -7.82 -12.71 -17.89
CA SER A 51 -6.94 -11.55 -17.76
C SER A 51 -6.23 -11.56 -16.42
N LEU A 52 -4.90 -11.41 -16.43
CA LEU A 52 -4.08 -11.30 -15.22
C LEU A 52 -4.33 -10.03 -14.41
N ARG A 53 -5.12 -9.11 -14.92
CA ARG A 53 -5.50 -7.87 -14.22
C ARG A 53 -6.07 -8.14 -12.83
N SER A 54 -6.89 -9.19 -12.71
CA SER A 54 -7.55 -9.56 -11.46
C SER A 54 -6.67 -10.37 -10.52
N PHE A 55 -5.51 -10.83 -10.98
CA PHE A 55 -4.63 -11.72 -10.23
C PHE A 55 -3.28 -11.11 -9.89
N HIS A 56 -3.09 -9.84 -10.22
CA HIS A 56 -1.85 -9.16 -9.85
C HIS A 56 -1.84 -8.89 -8.36
N ARG A 57 -0.91 -9.54 -7.67
CA ARG A 57 -0.75 -9.42 -6.21
C ARG A 57 0.50 -8.64 -5.86
N SER A 58 0.45 -7.96 -4.73
CA SER A 58 1.62 -7.31 -4.13
C SER A 58 2.47 -8.34 -3.37
N TRP A 59 3.22 -9.14 -4.10
CA TRP A 59 4.04 -10.20 -3.51
C TRP A 59 4.96 -9.70 -2.40
N GLY A 60 5.47 -8.47 -2.52
CA GLY A 60 6.35 -7.87 -1.51
C GLY A 60 5.72 -7.78 -0.14
N ILE A 61 4.47 -7.29 -0.04
CA ILE A 61 3.79 -7.20 1.27
C ILE A 61 3.42 -8.56 1.82
N LEU A 62 3.08 -9.52 0.97
CA LEU A 62 2.80 -10.90 1.41
C LEU A 62 4.07 -11.57 1.97
N MET A 63 5.21 -11.37 1.32
CA MET A 63 6.49 -11.87 1.84
C MET A 63 6.86 -11.20 3.17
N ILE A 64 6.60 -9.91 3.33
CA ILE A 64 6.82 -9.21 4.58
C ILE A 64 5.91 -9.79 5.67
N GLN A 65 4.62 -10.00 5.36
CA GLN A 65 3.66 -10.59 6.31
C GLN A 65 4.16 -11.93 6.86
N GLU A 66 4.62 -12.83 5.99
CA GLU A 66 5.12 -14.15 6.37
C GLU A 66 6.37 -14.10 7.27
N ASN A 67 7.11 -13.01 7.25
CA ASN A 67 8.33 -12.83 8.04
C ASN A 67 8.15 -11.93 9.27
N ILE A 68 6.96 -11.37 9.48
CA ILE A 68 6.64 -10.58 10.68
C ILE A 68 6.22 -11.51 11.81
N ASN A 69 6.83 -11.32 12.98
CA ASN A 69 6.44 -12.02 14.20
C ASN A 69 5.52 -11.15 15.07
N ALA A 70 4.42 -10.70 14.48
CA ALA A 70 3.36 -9.92 15.14
C ALA A 70 2.04 -10.12 14.37
N PRO A 71 0.87 -9.87 14.99
CA PRO A 71 -0.41 -9.87 14.28
C PRO A 71 -0.39 -8.89 13.11
N CYS A 72 -0.55 -9.40 11.89
CA CYS A 72 -0.41 -8.62 10.66
C CYS A 72 -1.57 -8.90 9.70
N ALA A 73 -2.39 -7.89 9.45
CA ALA A 73 -3.40 -7.90 8.40
C ALA A 73 -2.82 -7.39 7.08
N VAL A 74 -3.35 -7.87 5.97
CA VAL A 74 -2.96 -7.42 4.63
C VAL A 74 -4.17 -7.01 3.82
N LEU A 75 -4.09 -5.82 3.22
CA LEU A 75 -5.01 -5.34 2.20
C LEU A 75 -4.27 -5.24 0.87
N ASP A 76 -4.63 -6.10 -0.06
CA ASP A 76 -4.03 -6.11 -1.39
C ASP A 76 -4.93 -5.38 -2.39
N PHE A 77 -4.51 -4.19 -2.79
CA PHE A 77 -5.26 -3.26 -3.65
C PHE A 77 -6.68 -2.98 -3.16
N PRO A 78 -6.85 -2.47 -1.93
CA PRO A 78 -8.17 -2.19 -1.38
C PRO A 78 -8.88 -1.09 -2.16
N THR A 79 -10.21 -1.05 -2.07
CA THR A 79 -10.93 0.16 -2.40
C THR A 79 -10.75 1.20 -1.30
N HIS A 80 -11.05 2.46 -1.60
CA HIS A 80 -11.01 3.54 -0.61
C HIS A 80 -11.87 3.22 0.62
N GLU A 81 -13.10 2.72 0.38
CA GLU A 81 -14.05 2.37 1.43
C GLU A 81 -13.57 1.20 2.30
N VAL A 82 -12.94 0.18 1.68
CA VAL A 82 -12.39 -0.95 2.43
C VAL A 82 -11.24 -0.51 3.32
N PHE A 83 -10.34 0.34 2.79
CA PHE A 83 -9.23 0.88 3.57
C PHE A 83 -9.71 1.76 4.73
N ALA A 84 -10.68 2.66 4.47
CA ALA A 84 -11.26 3.52 5.50
C ALA A 84 -11.93 2.69 6.60
N ARG A 85 -12.74 1.70 6.22
CA ARG A 85 -13.42 0.82 7.17
C ARG A 85 -12.42 0.05 8.04
N GLU A 86 -11.38 -0.50 7.45
CA GLU A 86 -10.35 -1.23 8.19
C GLU A 86 -9.67 -0.37 9.25
N LEU A 87 -9.37 0.89 8.92
CA LEU A 87 -8.76 1.84 9.85
C LEU A 87 -9.70 2.29 10.96
N THR A 88 -11.01 2.30 10.72
CA THR A 88 -12.02 2.73 11.71
C THR A 88 -12.49 1.60 12.63
N GLU A 89 -12.57 0.38 12.10
CA GLU A 89 -13.04 -0.78 12.86
C GLU A 89 -11.94 -1.46 13.67
N HIS A 90 -10.67 -1.26 13.28
CA HIS A 90 -9.54 -1.91 13.90
C HIS A 90 -8.45 -0.90 14.28
N HIS A 91 -7.79 -1.16 15.41
CA HIS A 91 -6.63 -0.40 15.83
C HIS A 91 -5.34 -1.08 15.34
N TYR A 92 -4.45 -0.29 14.75
CA TYR A 92 -3.13 -0.70 14.31
C TYR A 92 -2.06 0.20 14.91
N ASP A 93 -0.97 -0.41 15.40
CA ASP A 93 0.19 0.35 15.88
C ASP A 93 1.05 0.82 14.71
N ILE A 94 1.09 0.01 13.64
CA ILE A 94 1.85 0.31 12.43
C ILE A 94 0.97 0.09 11.20
N VAL A 95 0.97 1.06 10.28
CA VAL A 95 0.36 0.95 8.95
C VAL A 95 1.46 1.06 7.91
N GLY A 96 1.76 -0.05 7.24
CA GLY A 96 2.73 -0.13 6.16
C GLY A 96 2.05 0.01 4.80
N ILE A 97 2.51 0.94 3.96
CA ILE A 97 1.98 1.19 2.62
C ILE A 97 3.07 0.89 1.61
N SER A 98 2.81 -0.08 0.72
CA SER A 98 3.72 -0.41 -0.38
C SER A 98 3.25 0.25 -1.68
N SER A 99 4.14 0.98 -2.34
CA SER A 99 3.80 1.73 -3.53
C SER A 99 4.91 1.72 -4.57
N ILE A 100 4.51 1.99 -5.81
CA ILE A 100 5.41 2.26 -6.92
C ILE A 100 5.38 3.74 -7.30
N ILE A 101 6.36 4.17 -8.10
CA ILE A 101 6.59 5.58 -8.44
C ILE A 101 5.35 6.28 -9.00
N VAL A 102 4.58 5.60 -9.86
CA VAL A 102 3.41 6.20 -10.52
C VAL A 102 2.22 6.45 -9.58
N ASN A 103 2.26 5.91 -8.37
CA ASN A 103 1.15 5.94 -7.40
C ASN A 103 1.40 6.89 -6.21
N VAL A 104 2.27 7.90 -6.36
CA VAL A 104 2.55 8.89 -5.30
C VAL A 104 1.28 9.54 -4.76
N GLY A 105 0.37 9.92 -5.66
CA GLY A 105 -0.91 10.55 -5.26
C GLY A 105 -1.76 9.63 -4.39
N LYS A 106 -1.84 8.34 -4.73
CA LYS A 106 -2.56 7.34 -3.91
C LYS A 106 -1.91 7.13 -2.56
N ALA A 107 -0.57 6.99 -2.53
CA ALA A 107 0.16 6.84 -1.28
C ALA A 107 -0.02 8.05 -0.36
N ARG A 108 -0.01 9.27 -0.91
CA ARG A 108 -0.28 10.51 -0.17
C ARG A 108 -1.68 10.49 0.45
N GLU A 109 -2.69 10.14 -0.32
CA GLU A 109 -4.06 10.05 0.17
C GLU A 109 -4.20 8.99 1.27
N MET A 110 -3.56 7.83 1.11
CA MET A 110 -3.58 6.80 2.14
C MET A 110 -2.91 7.26 3.44
N CYS A 111 -1.78 7.96 3.36
CA CYS A 111 -1.16 8.56 4.54
C CYS A 111 -2.11 9.55 5.23
N ARG A 112 -2.77 10.44 4.46
CA ARG A 112 -3.76 11.38 4.99
C ARG A 112 -4.90 10.64 5.71
N MET A 113 -5.44 9.58 5.11
CA MET A 113 -6.50 8.78 5.72
C MET A 113 -6.06 8.13 7.03
N VAL A 114 -4.83 7.61 7.09
CA VAL A 114 -4.30 7.04 8.34
C VAL A 114 -4.21 8.11 9.41
N ARG A 115 -3.70 9.32 9.09
CA ARG A 115 -3.67 10.43 10.06
C ARG A 115 -5.04 10.82 10.58
N GLU A 116 -6.05 10.78 9.74
CA GLU A 116 -7.41 11.15 10.12
C GLU A 116 -8.16 10.05 10.88
N LEU A 117 -8.07 8.81 10.40
CA LEU A 117 -8.89 7.70 10.89
C LEU A 117 -8.19 6.86 11.96
N SER A 118 -6.86 6.87 12.00
CA SER A 118 -6.05 6.13 12.97
C SER A 118 -4.82 6.95 13.39
N PRO A 119 -5.01 8.11 14.04
CA PRO A 119 -3.93 9.08 14.31
C PRO A 119 -2.84 8.55 15.24
N GLY A 120 -3.08 7.47 15.96
CA GLY A 120 -2.10 6.80 16.81
C GLY A 120 -1.17 5.84 16.09
N SER A 121 -1.42 5.55 14.80
CA SER A 121 -0.62 4.61 14.02
C SER A 121 0.67 5.25 13.50
N THR A 122 1.76 4.49 13.54
CA THR A 122 3.01 4.84 12.85
C THR A 122 2.88 4.47 11.37
N ILE A 123 3.11 5.42 10.48
CA ILE A 123 3.02 5.23 9.02
C ILE A 123 4.40 4.90 8.45
N VAL A 124 4.50 3.75 7.82
CA VAL A 124 5.71 3.29 7.11
C VAL A 124 5.41 3.15 5.63
N VAL A 125 6.13 3.83 4.77
CA VAL A 125 5.99 3.71 3.32
C VAL A 125 7.21 3.06 2.71
N GLY A 126 7.00 2.10 1.82
CA GLY A 126 8.07 1.37 1.16
C GLY A 126 7.74 1.00 -0.30
N GLY A 127 8.63 0.23 -0.90
CA GLY A 127 8.57 -0.16 -2.30
C GLY A 127 9.28 0.83 -3.21
N HIS A 128 9.08 0.73 -4.52
CA HIS A 128 9.81 1.55 -5.50
C HIS A 128 9.56 3.07 -5.38
N ILE A 129 8.49 3.49 -4.71
CA ILE A 129 8.21 4.90 -4.41
C ILE A 129 9.36 5.53 -3.60
N ALA A 130 10.02 4.75 -2.75
CA ALA A 130 11.12 5.21 -1.90
C ALA A 130 12.36 5.66 -2.70
N ALA A 131 12.45 5.30 -3.98
CA ALA A 131 13.53 5.75 -4.86
C ALA A 131 13.33 7.18 -5.41
N ILE A 132 12.18 7.80 -5.17
CA ILE A 132 11.90 9.16 -5.64
C ILE A 132 12.70 10.15 -4.78
N PRO A 133 13.52 11.04 -5.38
CA PRO A 133 14.21 12.07 -4.64
C PRO A 133 13.20 13.00 -3.93
N GLY A 134 13.40 13.22 -2.63
CA GLY A 134 12.56 14.12 -1.84
C GLY A 134 11.18 13.57 -1.50
N ILE A 135 10.97 12.26 -1.63
CA ILE A 135 9.67 11.61 -1.31
C ILE A 135 9.22 11.87 0.12
N GLU A 136 10.17 12.04 1.04
CA GLU A 136 9.93 12.34 2.45
C GLU A 136 9.19 13.68 2.65
N GLN A 137 9.31 14.61 1.69
CA GLN A 137 8.61 15.89 1.69
C GLN A 137 7.22 15.80 1.02
N MET A 138 6.97 14.74 0.29
CA MET A 138 5.76 14.56 -0.49
C MET A 138 4.69 13.73 0.24
N LEU A 139 5.11 12.96 1.24
CA LEU A 139 4.25 12.04 1.99
C LEU A 139 4.28 12.39 3.48
N ASP A 140 3.13 12.37 4.12
CA ASP A 140 3.01 12.47 5.58
C ASP A 140 3.22 11.08 6.21
N ALA A 141 4.42 10.53 6.05
CA ALA A 141 4.84 9.25 6.59
C ALA A 141 5.88 9.45 7.69
N ASP A 142 5.87 8.59 8.71
CA ASP A 142 6.87 8.63 9.78
C ASP A 142 8.19 8.02 9.31
N HIS A 143 8.12 7.01 8.45
CA HIS A 143 9.29 6.33 7.92
C HIS A 143 9.14 5.98 6.45
N ILE A 144 10.23 6.16 5.70
CA ILE A 144 10.38 5.70 4.32
C ILE A 144 11.45 4.61 4.30
N VAL A 145 11.09 3.41 3.82
CA VAL A 145 11.98 2.25 3.73
C VAL A 145 12.51 2.14 2.30
N LYS A 146 13.83 2.27 2.16
CA LYS A 146 14.57 2.16 0.88
C LYS A 146 15.18 0.79 0.72
#